data_42e376e6137f7e94995746e7b00dae44
#
_entry.id   42e376e6137f7e94995746e7b00dae44
#
_cell.length_a   1.000
_cell.length_b   1.000
_cell.length_c   1.000
_cell.angle_alpha   90.00
_cell.angle_beta   90.00
_cell.angle_gamma   90.00
#
_symmetry.space_group_name_H-M   'P 1'
#
loop_
_entity.id
_entity.type
_entity.pdbx_description
1 polymer ?
#
loop_
_entity_poly.entity_id
_entity_poly.type
_entity_poly.pdbx_seq_one_letter_code
_entity_poly.pdbx_strand_id
1 'polypeptide(L)'
;MKKSLLLFFVLINCLNALTFEEVYTIQKNEGSMKALSGYKQLAQENDPKAIHELAIIYLTGDEIAKNINKAHELFKKASELGNADSTYFLAKIYLSDKTIYFDEKKAYNTFVDAANQNNAKAQLMIGRFFLMGGIVPKDYEKALHYFKLASKQKEYDANCYIAYMYASGTGVFPNFGRANTFAKDEYEKGNKLCVKVWNDYNLGKYPKDEGFRIGDYNEPVK
;
A
#
# COMPACT_ATOMS: atom_id res chain seq x y z
N MET A 1 -48.42 -0.42 -23.92
CA MET A 1 -47.37 -1.29 -24.53
C MET A 1 -45.97 -0.63 -24.61
N LYS A 2 -45.81 0.68 -24.83
CA LYS A 2 -44.46 1.33 -24.92
C LYS A 2 -43.68 1.41 -23.61
N LYS A 3 -44.33 1.49 -22.44
CA LYS A 3 -43.63 1.53 -21.13
C LYS A 3 -43.03 0.18 -20.70
N SER A 4 -43.65 -0.94 -21.11
CA SER A 4 -43.14 -2.29 -20.82
C SER A 4 -41.90 -2.65 -21.62
N LEU A 5 -41.79 -2.13 -22.86
CA LEU A 5 -40.59 -2.36 -23.70
C LEU A 5 -39.35 -1.61 -23.17
N LEU A 6 -39.55 -0.39 -22.62
CA LEU A 6 -38.45 0.40 -22.04
C LEU A 6 -37.86 -0.26 -20.77
N LEU A 7 -38.74 -0.81 -19.92
CA LEU A 7 -38.33 -1.55 -18.73
C LEU A 7 -37.57 -2.86 -19.09
N PHE A 8 -37.98 -3.53 -20.16
CA PHE A 8 -37.34 -4.75 -20.65
C PHE A 8 -35.96 -4.44 -21.24
N PHE A 9 -35.80 -3.31 -21.96
CA PHE A 9 -34.48 -2.86 -22.46
C PHE A 9 -33.54 -2.42 -21.35
N VAL A 10 -34.04 -1.79 -20.29
CA VAL A 10 -33.24 -1.41 -19.11
C VAL A 10 -32.77 -2.67 -18.33
N LEU A 11 -33.67 -3.66 -18.20
CA LEU A 11 -33.31 -4.94 -17.54
C LEU A 11 -32.33 -5.79 -18.34
N ILE A 12 -32.38 -5.79 -19.67
CA ILE A 12 -31.46 -6.52 -20.53
C ILE A 12 -30.06 -5.85 -20.51
N ASN A 13 -29.99 -4.50 -20.43
CA ASN A 13 -28.71 -3.79 -20.27
C ASN A 13 -28.09 -3.97 -18.86
N CYS A 14 -28.89 -4.23 -17.82
CA CYS A 14 -28.38 -4.58 -16.51
C CYS A 14 -27.82 -6.02 -16.43
N LEU A 15 -28.23 -6.91 -17.34
CA LEU A 15 -27.78 -8.31 -17.36
C LEU A 15 -26.45 -8.53 -18.10
N ASN A 16 -25.94 -7.51 -18.80
CA ASN A 16 -24.69 -7.56 -19.55
C ASN A 16 -23.73 -6.38 -19.25
N ALA A 17 -23.87 -5.70 -18.12
CA ALA A 17 -22.93 -4.69 -17.71
C ALA A 17 -21.61 -5.37 -17.34
N LEU A 18 -20.53 -5.02 -18.03
CA LEU A 18 -19.19 -5.50 -17.73
C LEU A 18 -18.83 -5.13 -16.29
N THR A 19 -18.36 -6.10 -15.50
CA THR A 19 -17.99 -5.87 -14.11
C THR A 19 -16.47 -5.82 -13.95
N PHE A 20 -16.01 -5.14 -12.90
CA PHE A 20 -14.58 -5.12 -12.56
C PHE A 20 -14.01 -6.53 -12.36
N GLU A 21 -14.74 -7.41 -11.67
CA GLU A 21 -14.27 -8.79 -11.36
C GLU A 21 -14.10 -9.63 -12.62
N GLU A 22 -14.95 -9.45 -13.64
CA GLU A 22 -14.79 -10.13 -14.94
C GLU A 22 -13.53 -9.63 -15.65
N VAL A 23 -13.31 -8.32 -15.71
CA VAL A 23 -12.12 -7.74 -16.36
C VAL A 23 -10.85 -8.13 -15.61
N TYR A 24 -10.87 -8.13 -14.28
CA TYR A 24 -9.75 -8.54 -13.44
C TYR A 24 -9.43 -10.04 -13.65
N THR A 25 -10.44 -10.87 -13.80
CA THR A 25 -10.26 -12.29 -14.12
C THR A 25 -9.62 -12.50 -15.50
N ILE A 26 -10.01 -11.70 -16.51
CA ILE A 26 -9.38 -11.70 -17.84
C ILE A 26 -7.90 -11.30 -17.71
N GLN A 27 -7.60 -10.22 -16.95
CA GLN A 27 -6.21 -9.80 -16.74
C GLN A 27 -5.36 -10.91 -16.13
N LYS A 28 -5.88 -11.58 -15.10
CA LYS A 28 -5.18 -12.63 -14.38
C LYS A 28 -4.91 -13.88 -15.24
N ASN A 29 -5.83 -14.23 -16.12
CA ASN A 29 -5.77 -15.46 -16.90
C ASN A 29 -5.17 -15.26 -18.30
N GLU A 30 -5.35 -14.07 -18.90
CA GLU A 30 -5.06 -13.81 -20.32
C GLU A 30 -4.13 -12.61 -20.52
N GLY A 31 -3.77 -11.90 -19.45
CA GLY A 31 -2.84 -10.76 -19.47
C GLY A 31 -3.50 -9.39 -19.60
N SER A 32 -2.67 -8.36 -19.38
CA SER A 32 -3.12 -6.97 -19.31
C SER A 32 -3.65 -6.43 -20.63
N MET A 33 -3.09 -6.89 -21.78
CA MET A 33 -3.57 -6.46 -23.09
C MET A 33 -5.02 -6.85 -23.34
N LYS A 34 -5.43 -8.05 -22.93
CA LYS A 34 -6.79 -8.53 -23.07
C LYS A 34 -7.78 -7.79 -22.19
N ALA A 35 -7.38 -7.45 -20.96
CA ALA A 35 -8.20 -6.71 -20.01
C ALA A 35 -8.31 -5.21 -20.34
N LEU A 36 -7.39 -4.66 -21.13
CA LEU A 36 -7.23 -3.22 -21.34
C LEU A 36 -8.50 -2.54 -21.84
N SER A 37 -9.25 -3.15 -22.76
CA SER A 37 -10.50 -2.59 -23.28
C SER A 37 -11.59 -2.53 -22.20
N GLY A 38 -11.69 -3.58 -21.38
CA GLY A 38 -12.64 -3.65 -20.29
C GLY A 38 -12.35 -2.59 -19.20
N TYR A 39 -11.09 -2.44 -18.80
CA TYR A 39 -10.71 -1.38 -17.86
C TYR A 39 -10.97 0.02 -18.43
N LYS A 40 -10.74 0.25 -19.72
CA LYS A 40 -11.08 1.54 -20.36
C LYS A 40 -12.56 1.82 -20.34
N GLN A 41 -13.41 0.82 -20.58
CA GLN A 41 -14.87 0.97 -20.50
C GLN A 41 -15.29 1.31 -19.07
N LEU A 42 -14.90 0.53 -18.08
CA LEU A 42 -15.24 0.78 -16.67
C LEU A 42 -14.67 2.12 -16.16
N ALA A 43 -13.50 2.53 -16.64
CA ALA A 43 -12.93 3.84 -16.32
C ALA A 43 -13.75 5.02 -16.88
N GLN A 44 -14.46 4.84 -18.00
CA GLN A 44 -15.43 5.83 -18.51
C GLN A 44 -16.67 5.92 -17.61
N GLU A 45 -17.03 4.82 -16.96
CA GLU A 45 -18.12 4.74 -15.96
C GLU A 45 -17.69 5.24 -14.58
N ASN A 46 -16.43 5.71 -14.43
CA ASN A 46 -15.80 6.17 -13.20
C ASN A 46 -15.63 5.09 -12.13
N ASP A 47 -15.47 3.82 -12.50
CA ASP A 47 -15.08 2.78 -11.55
C ASP A 47 -13.64 3.03 -11.03
N PRO A 48 -13.46 3.35 -9.73
CA PRO A 48 -12.15 3.72 -9.21
C PRO A 48 -11.15 2.56 -9.18
N LYS A 49 -11.61 1.31 -9.10
CA LYS A 49 -10.73 0.14 -9.17
C LYS A 49 -10.23 -0.09 -10.59
N ALA A 50 -11.12 0.04 -11.58
CA ALA A 50 -10.74 -0.08 -12.98
C ALA A 50 -9.78 1.03 -13.42
N ILE A 51 -10.01 2.27 -12.96
CA ILE A 51 -9.09 3.39 -13.21
C ILE A 51 -7.73 3.11 -12.57
N HIS A 52 -7.70 2.53 -11.36
CA HIS A 52 -6.46 2.13 -10.67
C HIS A 52 -5.67 1.09 -11.50
N GLU A 53 -6.31 -0.01 -11.89
CA GLU A 53 -5.66 -1.07 -12.67
C GLU A 53 -5.16 -0.56 -14.03
N LEU A 54 -5.96 0.28 -14.69
CA LEU A 54 -5.55 0.94 -15.92
C LEU A 54 -4.29 1.82 -15.70
N ALA A 55 -4.21 2.52 -14.57
CA ALA A 55 -3.05 3.30 -14.19
C ALA A 55 -1.82 2.42 -13.92
N ILE A 56 -1.98 1.27 -13.27
CA ILE A 56 -0.91 0.28 -13.06
C ILE A 56 -0.36 -0.21 -14.41
N ILE A 57 -1.23 -0.57 -15.36
CA ILE A 57 -0.81 -1.02 -16.70
C ILE A 57 0.04 0.04 -17.40
N TYR A 58 -0.36 1.32 -17.36
CA TYR A 58 0.45 2.41 -17.92
C TYR A 58 1.74 2.70 -17.14
N LEU A 59 1.75 2.50 -15.82
CA LEU A 59 2.91 2.71 -14.97
C LEU A 59 4.00 1.66 -15.19
N THR A 60 3.59 0.40 -15.30
CA THR A 60 4.52 -0.73 -15.49
C THR A 60 4.97 -0.84 -16.92
N GLY A 61 4.10 -0.56 -17.88
CA GLY A 61 4.33 -0.82 -19.29
C GLY A 61 4.13 -2.29 -19.60
N ASP A 62 3.28 -2.99 -18.83
CA ASP A 62 2.99 -4.40 -19.02
C ASP A 62 2.19 -4.61 -20.30
N GLU A 63 2.80 -5.30 -21.27
CA GLU A 63 2.27 -5.56 -22.62
C GLU A 63 1.91 -4.31 -23.47
N ILE A 64 2.08 -3.10 -22.94
CA ILE A 64 1.89 -1.83 -23.64
C ILE A 64 3.05 -0.86 -23.35
N ALA A 65 3.17 0.20 -24.14
CA ALA A 65 4.19 1.21 -23.88
C ALA A 65 3.95 1.91 -22.52
N LYS A 66 4.99 1.93 -21.68
CA LYS A 66 4.96 2.65 -20.40
C LYS A 66 4.68 4.14 -20.62
N ASN A 67 3.75 4.68 -19.83
CA ASN A 67 3.37 6.09 -19.88
C ASN A 67 3.08 6.64 -18.48
N ILE A 68 4.11 7.21 -17.86
CA ILE A 68 4.01 7.76 -16.49
C ILE A 68 3.02 8.92 -16.41
N ASN A 69 2.92 9.76 -17.46
CA ASN A 69 1.98 10.88 -17.45
C ASN A 69 0.54 10.38 -17.43
N LYS A 70 0.25 9.36 -18.25
CA LYS A 70 -1.08 8.74 -18.26
C LYS A 70 -1.40 8.05 -16.93
N ALA A 71 -0.43 7.34 -16.36
CA ALA A 71 -0.56 6.72 -15.05
C ALA A 71 -0.84 7.77 -13.96
N HIS A 72 -0.10 8.90 -13.97
CA HIS A 72 -0.32 10.00 -13.02
C HIS A 72 -1.74 10.56 -13.10
N GLU A 73 -2.24 10.86 -14.32
CA GLU A 73 -3.61 11.35 -14.52
C GLU A 73 -4.66 10.38 -13.97
N LEU A 74 -4.49 9.09 -14.27
CA LEU A 74 -5.43 8.04 -13.86
C LEU A 74 -5.37 7.81 -12.35
N PHE A 75 -4.18 7.73 -11.73
CA PHE A 75 -4.08 7.64 -10.28
C PHE A 75 -4.69 8.84 -9.58
N LYS A 76 -4.49 10.05 -10.13
CA LYS A 76 -5.12 11.26 -9.59
C LYS A 76 -6.65 11.14 -9.64
N LYS A 77 -7.21 10.74 -10.79
CA LYS A 77 -8.66 10.53 -10.94
C LYS A 77 -9.19 9.47 -9.97
N ALA A 78 -8.54 8.32 -9.86
CA ALA A 78 -8.98 7.26 -8.94
C ALA A 78 -8.84 7.68 -7.47
N SER A 79 -7.80 8.44 -7.11
CA SER A 79 -7.62 9.03 -5.78
C SER A 79 -8.76 9.99 -5.42
N GLU A 80 -9.16 10.86 -6.34
CA GLU A 80 -10.30 11.78 -6.18
C GLU A 80 -11.64 11.02 -6.00
N LEU A 81 -11.73 9.79 -6.53
CA LEU A 81 -12.86 8.87 -6.33
C LEU A 81 -12.72 7.99 -5.07
N GLY A 82 -11.73 8.26 -4.21
CA GLY A 82 -11.56 7.59 -2.92
C GLY A 82 -10.79 6.27 -2.98
N ASN A 83 -10.05 5.98 -4.06
CA ASN A 83 -9.20 4.80 -4.12
C ASN A 83 -7.88 5.05 -3.39
N ALA A 84 -7.74 4.51 -2.17
CA ALA A 84 -6.58 4.69 -1.31
C ALA A 84 -5.27 4.14 -1.90
N ASP A 85 -5.33 3.05 -2.67
CA ASP A 85 -4.17 2.49 -3.36
C ASP A 85 -3.67 3.45 -4.45
N SER A 86 -4.59 4.08 -5.19
CA SER A 86 -4.25 5.10 -6.17
C SER A 86 -3.61 6.33 -5.52
N THR A 87 -4.12 6.76 -4.36
CA THR A 87 -3.52 7.84 -3.57
C THR A 87 -2.08 7.49 -3.17
N TYR A 88 -1.83 6.24 -2.73
CA TYR A 88 -0.48 5.76 -2.42
C TYR A 88 0.43 5.75 -3.65
N PHE A 89 -0.02 5.26 -4.81
CA PHE A 89 0.79 5.25 -6.03
C PHE A 89 1.06 6.66 -6.56
N LEU A 90 0.10 7.57 -6.43
CA LEU A 90 0.29 8.99 -6.77
C LEU A 90 1.40 9.61 -5.91
N ALA A 91 1.39 9.33 -4.59
CA ALA A 91 2.45 9.77 -3.68
C ALA A 91 3.82 9.21 -4.09
N LYS A 92 3.88 7.95 -4.54
CA LYS A 92 5.13 7.36 -5.08
C LYS A 92 5.64 8.05 -6.33
N ILE A 93 4.74 8.50 -7.21
CA ILE A 93 5.14 9.28 -8.39
C ILE A 93 5.73 10.62 -7.97
N TYR A 94 5.13 11.31 -6.99
CA TYR A 94 5.68 12.56 -6.44
C TYR A 94 7.00 12.37 -5.69
N LEU A 95 7.24 11.19 -5.11
CA LEU A 95 8.51 10.90 -4.42
C LEU A 95 9.64 10.49 -5.37
N SER A 96 9.35 10.19 -6.62
CA SER A 96 10.34 9.71 -7.59
C SER A 96 11.03 10.85 -8.31
N ASP A 97 12.34 11.03 -8.08
CA ASP A 97 13.22 11.95 -8.76
C ASP A 97 13.38 11.69 -10.28
N LYS A 98 12.86 10.55 -10.75
CA LYS A 98 12.86 10.13 -12.16
C LYS A 98 11.64 10.64 -12.93
N THR A 99 10.77 11.42 -12.30
CA THR A 99 9.56 11.96 -12.93
C THR A 99 9.58 13.50 -12.92
N ILE A 100 8.87 14.10 -13.88
CA ILE A 100 8.64 15.54 -13.90
C ILE A 100 7.75 16.03 -12.75
N TYR A 101 7.16 15.10 -12.02
CA TYR A 101 6.24 15.36 -10.90
C TYR A 101 6.93 15.36 -9.54
N PHE A 102 8.27 15.22 -9.50
CA PHE A 102 9.02 15.13 -8.25
C PHE A 102 8.75 16.31 -7.33
N ASP A 103 8.22 16.02 -6.15
CA ASP A 103 7.93 16.98 -5.08
C ASP A 103 7.80 16.18 -3.75
N GLU A 104 8.84 16.21 -2.94
CA GLU A 104 8.89 15.47 -1.67
C GLU A 104 7.81 15.89 -0.68
N LYS A 105 7.53 17.21 -0.59
CA LYS A 105 6.51 17.73 0.32
C LYS A 105 5.12 17.29 -0.10
N LYS A 106 4.85 17.34 -1.40
CA LYS A 106 3.58 16.86 -1.97
C LYS A 106 3.46 15.35 -1.80
N ALA A 107 4.55 14.60 -2.03
CA ALA A 107 4.59 13.16 -1.78
C ALA A 107 4.21 12.83 -0.34
N TYR A 108 4.85 13.49 0.64
CA TYR A 108 4.53 13.28 2.05
C TYR A 108 3.05 13.55 2.35
N ASN A 109 2.51 14.69 1.93
CA ASN A 109 1.11 15.03 2.18
C ASN A 109 0.17 13.99 1.53
N THR A 110 0.47 13.55 0.30
CA THR A 110 -0.34 12.55 -0.40
C THR A 110 -0.23 11.17 0.29
N PHE A 111 0.93 10.80 0.86
CA PHE A 111 1.03 9.60 1.72
C PHE A 111 0.21 9.73 2.99
N VAL A 112 0.14 10.92 3.62
CA VAL A 112 -0.73 11.17 4.77
C VAL A 112 -2.20 10.96 4.37
N ASP A 113 -2.62 11.48 3.22
CA ASP A 113 -3.99 11.27 2.73
C ASP A 113 -4.31 9.78 2.51
N ALA A 114 -3.40 9.03 1.91
CA ALA A 114 -3.57 7.58 1.74
C ALA A 114 -3.59 6.82 3.09
N ALA A 115 -2.72 7.20 4.04
CA ALA A 115 -2.68 6.61 5.37
C ALA A 115 -3.98 6.87 6.17
N ASN A 116 -4.56 8.07 6.03
CA ASN A 116 -5.85 8.44 6.61
C ASN A 116 -7.02 7.64 5.99
N GLN A 117 -6.88 7.24 4.72
CA GLN A 117 -7.78 6.29 4.04
C GLN A 117 -7.46 4.83 4.40
N ASN A 118 -6.69 4.60 5.46
CA ASN A 118 -6.30 3.28 5.97
C ASN A 118 -5.45 2.43 4.99
N ASN A 119 -4.68 3.04 4.10
CA ASN A 119 -3.74 2.31 3.25
C ASN A 119 -2.50 1.86 4.05
N ALA A 120 -2.30 0.55 4.18
CA ALA A 120 -1.22 -0.02 5.00
C ALA A 120 0.19 0.36 4.50
N LYS A 121 0.40 0.39 3.18
CA LYS A 121 1.67 0.77 2.57
C LYS A 121 1.98 2.25 2.79
N ALA A 122 0.95 3.10 2.77
CA ALA A 122 1.12 4.51 3.09
C ALA A 122 1.44 4.72 4.58
N GLN A 123 0.78 3.99 5.48
CA GLN A 123 1.13 3.99 6.91
C GLN A 123 2.58 3.57 7.14
N LEU A 124 3.05 2.50 6.47
CA LEU A 124 4.47 2.10 6.50
C LEU A 124 5.39 3.26 6.05
N MET A 125 5.05 3.95 4.95
CA MET A 125 5.85 5.07 4.44
C MET A 125 5.89 6.24 5.42
N ILE A 126 4.76 6.61 6.02
CA ILE A 126 4.72 7.67 7.05
C ILE A 126 5.56 7.30 8.27
N GLY A 127 5.48 6.04 8.74
CA GLY A 127 6.36 5.54 9.81
C GLY A 127 7.85 5.71 9.46
N ARG A 128 8.24 5.44 8.22
CA ARG A 128 9.62 5.64 7.74
C ARG A 128 10.03 7.11 7.72
N PHE A 129 9.16 8.02 7.29
CA PHE A 129 9.46 9.46 7.33
C PHE A 129 9.73 9.94 8.76
N PHE A 130 8.94 9.53 9.73
CA PHE A 130 9.19 9.86 11.14
C PHE A 130 10.43 9.17 11.72
N LEU A 131 10.74 7.94 11.30
CA LEU A 131 11.94 7.24 11.77
C LEU A 131 13.24 7.88 11.24
N MET A 132 13.25 8.23 9.95
CA MET A 132 14.46 8.72 9.27
C MET A 132 14.65 10.23 9.42
N GLY A 133 13.57 10.97 9.52
CA GLY A 133 13.58 12.44 9.43
C GLY A 133 13.73 12.90 7.97
N GLY A 134 14.10 14.15 7.79
CA GLY A 134 14.27 14.79 6.47
C GLY A 134 13.10 15.72 6.16
N ILE A 135 12.09 15.25 5.45
CA ILE A 135 10.89 16.06 5.11
C ILE A 135 10.14 16.52 6.36
N VAL A 136 10.10 15.65 7.39
CA VAL A 136 9.55 15.94 8.72
C VAL A 136 10.62 15.66 9.78
N PRO A 137 10.58 16.34 10.93
CA PRO A 137 11.43 15.99 12.06
C PRO A 137 11.24 14.54 12.50
N LYS A 138 12.33 13.91 13.00
CA LYS A 138 12.24 12.58 13.60
C LYS A 138 11.27 12.57 14.76
N ASP A 139 10.39 11.56 14.77
CA ASP A 139 9.45 11.30 15.84
C ASP A 139 9.26 9.79 15.96
N TYR A 140 10.00 9.19 16.86
CA TYR A 140 10.04 7.73 16.98
C TYR A 140 8.73 7.14 17.54
N GLU A 141 8.00 7.91 18.34
CA GLU A 141 6.69 7.50 18.83
C GLU A 141 5.67 7.41 17.69
N LYS A 142 5.61 8.45 16.85
CA LYS A 142 4.79 8.41 15.64
C LYS A 142 5.25 7.33 14.66
N ALA A 143 6.56 7.14 14.49
CA ALA A 143 7.08 6.07 13.65
C ALA A 143 6.56 4.71 14.09
N LEU A 144 6.70 4.37 15.38
CA LEU A 144 6.20 3.13 15.95
C LEU A 144 4.69 2.99 15.83
N HIS A 145 3.94 4.08 16.06
CA HIS A 145 2.49 4.09 15.90
C HIS A 145 2.08 3.70 14.47
N TYR A 146 2.64 4.34 13.46
CA TYR A 146 2.31 4.05 12.06
C TYR A 146 2.77 2.65 11.63
N PHE A 147 3.93 2.17 12.09
CA PHE A 147 4.34 0.79 11.83
C PHE A 147 3.39 -0.22 12.48
N LYS A 148 2.89 0.03 13.69
CA LYS A 148 1.88 -0.81 14.34
C LYS A 148 0.56 -0.83 13.55
N LEU A 149 0.11 0.30 13.01
CA LEU A 149 -1.08 0.35 12.14
C LEU A 149 -0.89 -0.48 10.87
N ALA A 150 0.24 -0.34 10.19
CA ALA A 150 0.56 -1.10 8.98
C ALA A 150 0.68 -2.62 9.28
N SER A 151 1.34 -2.98 10.38
CA SER A 151 1.49 -4.37 10.85
C SER A 151 0.13 -5.04 11.12
N LYS A 152 -0.82 -4.34 11.75
CA LYS A 152 -2.19 -4.85 11.95
C LYS A 152 -2.89 -5.22 10.64
N GLN A 153 -2.54 -4.56 9.56
CA GLN A 153 -3.07 -4.82 8.22
C GLN A 153 -2.21 -5.81 7.42
N LYS A 154 -1.27 -6.51 8.06
CA LYS A 154 -0.37 -7.51 7.44
C LYS A 154 0.61 -6.89 6.43
N GLU A 155 0.95 -5.59 6.58
CA GLU A 155 2.08 -5.00 5.89
C GLU A 155 3.36 -5.44 6.63
N TYR A 156 3.93 -6.57 6.19
CA TYR A 156 4.93 -7.32 6.95
C TYR A 156 6.28 -6.60 7.06
N ASP A 157 6.62 -5.71 6.14
CA ASP A 157 7.81 -4.87 6.27
C ASP A 157 7.75 -4.00 7.53
N ALA A 158 6.55 -3.63 7.98
CA ALA A 158 6.37 -2.89 9.23
C ALA A 158 6.87 -3.66 10.44
N ASN A 159 6.71 -5.00 10.47
CA ASN A 159 7.24 -5.85 11.53
C ASN A 159 8.77 -5.76 11.62
N CYS A 160 9.45 -5.67 10.48
CA CYS A 160 10.91 -5.54 10.44
C CYS A 160 11.38 -4.19 11.02
N TYR A 161 10.65 -3.11 10.77
CA TYR A 161 10.95 -1.81 11.37
C TYR A 161 10.66 -1.80 12.88
N ILE A 162 9.57 -2.42 13.33
CA ILE A 162 9.28 -2.56 14.77
C ILE A 162 10.36 -3.40 15.45
N ALA A 163 10.78 -4.51 14.83
CA ALA A 163 11.90 -5.33 15.33
C ALA A 163 13.18 -4.53 15.44
N TYR A 164 13.52 -3.72 14.44
CA TYR A 164 14.66 -2.81 14.49
C TYR A 164 14.56 -1.85 15.67
N MET A 165 13.41 -1.22 15.89
CA MET A 165 13.23 -0.26 16.97
C MET A 165 13.41 -0.91 18.34
N TYR A 166 12.87 -2.12 18.57
CA TYR A 166 13.08 -2.86 19.82
C TYR A 166 14.50 -3.39 19.98
N ALA A 167 15.17 -3.80 18.90
CA ALA A 167 16.54 -4.30 18.98
C ALA A 167 17.57 -3.17 19.23
N SER A 168 17.35 -2.01 18.58
CA SER A 168 18.25 -0.85 18.71
C SER A 168 17.97 0.05 19.91
N GLY A 169 16.76 -0.06 20.50
CA GLY A 169 16.30 0.90 21.51
C GLY A 169 15.87 2.25 20.91
N THR A 170 15.62 2.33 19.60
CA THR A 170 15.24 3.56 18.94
C THR A 170 13.79 3.92 19.28
N GLY A 171 13.61 4.91 20.16
CA GLY A 171 12.29 5.40 20.60
C GLY A 171 11.51 4.46 21.54
N VAL A 172 12.10 3.33 21.92
CA VAL A 172 11.55 2.37 22.87
C VAL A 172 12.66 1.78 23.73
N PHE A 173 12.34 1.20 24.89
CA PHE A 173 13.33 0.43 25.64
C PHE A 173 13.73 -0.83 24.84
N PRO A 174 15.04 -1.16 24.75
CA PRO A 174 15.50 -2.36 24.06
C PRO A 174 14.84 -3.63 24.60
N ASN A 175 14.33 -4.45 23.69
CA ASN A 175 13.73 -5.75 24.02
C ASN A 175 13.99 -6.75 22.89
N PHE A 176 15.03 -7.56 23.03
CA PHE A 176 15.44 -8.52 21.99
C PHE A 176 14.44 -9.67 21.81
N GLY A 177 13.74 -10.09 22.86
CA GLY A 177 12.68 -11.10 22.76
C GLY A 177 11.51 -10.60 21.91
N ARG A 178 11.11 -9.34 22.11
CA ARG A 178 10.09 -8.69 21.30
C ARG A 178 10.56 -8.44 19.86
N ALA A 179 11.79 -8.01 19.68
CA ALA A 179 12.41 -7.88 18.37
C ALA A 179 12.41 -9.24 17.60
N ASN A 180 12.76 -10.34 18.30
CA ASN A 180 12.67 -11.69 17.76
C ASN A 180 11.23 -12.02 17.32
N THR A 181 10.24 -11.75 18.19
CA THR A 181 8.82 -12.01 17.89
C THR A 181 8.36 -11.33 16.60
N PHE A 182 8.75 -10.06 16.39
CA PHE A 182 8.38 -9.34 15.17
C PHE A 182 9.16 -9.78 13.93
N ALA A 183 10.44 -10.13 14.07
CA ALA A 183 11.30 -10.40 12.91
C ALA A 183 11.22 -11.85 12.41
N LYS A 184 10.97 -12.83 13.28
CA LYS A 184 11.25 -14.25 13.01
C LYS A 184 10.56 -14.78 11.76
N ASP A 185 9.25 -14.59 11.67
CA ASP A 185 8.46 -15.17 10.58
C ASP A 185 8.85 -14.57 9.21
N GLU A 186 9.17 -13.28 9.17
CA GLU A 186 9.61 -12.60 7.96
C GLU A 186 11.09 -12.87 7.64
N TYR A 187 11.92 -13.10 8.66
CA TYR A 187 13.30 -13.59 8.50
C TYR A 187 13.29 -14.97 7.83
N GLU A 188 12.47 -15.91 8.31
CA GLU A 188 12.35 -17.26 7.76
C GLU A 188 11.86 -17.27 6.30
N LYS A 189 11.03 -16.28 5.92
CA LYS A 189 10.59 -16.05 4.53
C LYS A 189 11.63 -15.34 3.66
N GLY A 190 12.76 -14.94 4.24
CA GLY A 190 13.84 -14.24 3.51
C GLY A 190 13.59 -12.75 3.25
N ASN A 191 12.72 -12.09 4.01
CA ASN A 191 12.55 -10.63 3.91
C ASN A 191 13.88 -9.93 4.22
N LYS A 192 14.41 -9.20 3.23
CA LYS A 192 15.76 -8.61 3.29
C LYS A 192 15.97 -7.69 4.49
N LEU A 193 14.96 -6.91 4.87
CA LEU A 193 15.04 -6.01 6.01
C LEU A 193 15.08 -6.79 7.33
N CYS A 194 14.18 -7.77 7.49
CA CYS A 194 14.16 -8.63 8.66
C CYS A 194 15.42 -9.48 8.78
N VAL A 195 15.95 -10.02 7.67
CA VAL A 195 17.23 -10.74 7.64
C VAL A 195 18.37 -9.84 8.12
N LYS A 196 18.40 -8.58 7.66
CA LYS A 196 19.41 -7.62 8.14
C LYS A 196 19.27 -7.38 9.64
N VAL A 197 18.11 -7.05 10.13
CA VAL A 197 17.85 -6.80 11.56
C VAL A 197 18.16 -8.03 12.41
N TRP A 198 17.76 -9.22 11.96
CA TRP A 198 18.03 -10.48 12.64
C TRP A 198 19.51 -10.74 12.84
N ASN A 199 20.31 -10.53 11.79
CA ASN A 199 21.74 -10.76 11.81
C ASN A 199 22.50 -9.66 12.58
N ASP A 200 22.18 -8.38 12.34
CA ASP A 200 22.85 -7.24 12.97
C ASP A 200 22.72 -7.29 14.51
N TYR A 201 21.59 -7.77 15.03
CA TYR A 201 21.30 -7.86 16.46
C TYR A 201 21.36 -9.29 17.02
N ASN A 202 21.72 -10.28 16.19
CA ASN A 202 21.86 -11.68 16.60
C ASN A 202 20.60 -12.22 17.30
N LEU A 203 19.42 -11.92 16.74
CA LEU A 203 18.13 -12.16 17.38
C LEU A 203 17.85 -13.65 17.63
N GLY A 204 18.49 -14.57 16.91
CA GLY A 204 18.36 -16.01 17.11
C GLY A 204 18.78 -16.51 18.49
N LYS A 205 19.55 -15.72 19.25
CA LYS A 205 19.95 -16.06 20.62
C LYS A 205 18.88 -15.78 21.67
N TYR A 206 17.86 -15.00 21.32
CA TYR A 206 16.83 -14.57 22.25
C TYR A 206 15.53 -15.33 21.98
N PRO A 207 14.86 -15.85 23.03
CA PRO A 207 13.54 -16.47 22.85
C PRO A 207 12.52 -15.40 22.42
N LYS A 208 11.43 -15.84 21.78
CA LYS A 208 10.26 -14.98 21.54
C LYS A 208 9.72 -14.44 22.86
N ASP A 209 9.20 -13.23 22.85
CA ASP A 209 8.45 -12.69 23.97
C ASP A 209 7.06 -13.37 24.03
N GLU A 210 6.93 -14.42 24.84
CA GLU A 210 5.71 -15.22 24.95
C GLU A 210 4.53 -14.45 25.54
N GLY A 211 4.81 -13.39 26.29
CA GLY A 211 3.80 -12.48 26.84
C GLY A 211 3.23 -11.49 25.85
N PHE A 212 3.79 -11.45 24.63
CA PHE A 212 3.41 -10.47 23.60
C PHE A 212 2.94 -11.15 22.31
N ARG A 213 1.80 -10.68 21.77
CA ARG A 213 1.30 -11.10 20.45
C ARG A 213 1.29 -9.91 19.49
N ILE A 214 1.73 -10.14 18.25
CA ILE A 214 1.64 -9.14 17.18
C ILE A 214 0.17 -8.79 16.97
N GLY A 215 -0.17 -7.49 17.07
CA GLY A 215 -1.56 -7.01 17.05
C GLY A 215 -2.10 -6.58 18.42
N ASP A 216 -1.52 -7.08 19.52
CA ASP A 216 -1.81 -6.66 20.90
C ASP A 216 -0.99 -5.41 21.24
N TYR A 217 -1.40 -4.27 20.71
CA TYR A 217 -0.67 -3.00 20.88
C TYR A 217 -1.22 -2.13 22.00
N ASN A 218 -1.91 -2.71 22.98
CA ASN A 218 -2.50 -1.99 24.13
C ASN A 218 -1.50 -1.65 25.24
N GLU A 219 -0.19 -1.59 24.91
CA GLU A 219 0.80 -1.15 25.88
C GLU A 219 0.76 0.37 26.05
N PRO A 220 0.78 0.88 27.31
CA PRO A 220 0.98 2.30 27.51
C PRO A 220 2.34 2.69 26.96
N VAL A 221 2.36 3.66 26.05
CA VAL A 221 3.57 4.38 25.66
C VAL A 221 4.04 5.08 26.92
N LYS A 222 5.20 4.68 27.45
CA LYS A 222 5.84 5.32 28.61
C LYS A 222 6.69 6.48 28.14
#